data_178b465e4d41157ff5a1a3e3d786fb9b
#
_entry.id   178b465e4d41157ff5a1a3e3d786fb9b
#
_cell.length_a   1.000
_cell.length_b   1.000
_cell.length_c   1.000
_cell.angle_alpha   90.00
_cell.angle_beta   90.00
_cell.angle_gamma   90.00
#
_symmetry.space_group_name_H-M   'P 1'
#
loop_
_entity.id
_entity.type
_entity.pdbx_description
1 polymer ?
#
loop_
_entity_poly.entity_id
_entity_poly.type
_entity_poly.pdbx_seq_one_letter_code
_entity_poly.pdbx_strand_id
1 'polypeptide(L)'
;MIDFPNQCRSYDATRHAVRFWGYDSAIEASFFVTEEALARMEPDAPLDESGCLHAFDAHRDEICAAAARVYVRGSRGSYDLGAANF
;
A
#
# COMPACT_ATOMS: atom_id res chain seq x y z
N MET A 1 -1.23 -8.58 -15.79
CA MET A 1 -2.00 -8.08 -14.65
C MET A 1 -1.16 -8.22 -13.38
N ILE A 2 -1.16 -7.20 -12.53
CA ILE A 2 -0.35 -7.28 -11.31
C ILE A 2 -1.04 -8.12 -10.24
N ASP A 3 -0.26 -8.94 -9.54
CA ASP A 3 -0.72 -9.82 -8.47
C ASP A 3 0.01 -9.50 -7.19
N PHE A 4 -0.62 -9.81 -6.05
CA PHE A 4 -0.06 -9.60 -4.73
C PHE A 4 -0.03 -10.91 -3.95
N PRO A 5 0.83 -11.88 -4.38
CA PRO A 5 0.84 -13.22 -3.77
C PRO A 5 1.44 -13.24 -2.38
N ASN A 6 2.24 -12.24 -2.07
CA ASN A 6 3.01 -12.14 -0.85
C ASN A 6 2.28 -11.20 0.11
N GLN A 7 2.16 -11.60 1.38
CA GLN A 7 1.48 -10.78 2.39
C GLN A 7 2.45 -9.93 3.21
N CYS A 8 3.70 -9.87 2.82
CA CYS A 8 4.67 -9.05 3.52
C CYS A 8 4.37 -7.56 3.32
N ARG A 9 4.57 -6.81 4.37
CA ARG A 9 4.48 -5.36 4.35
C ARG A 9 5.46 -4.84 5.39
N SER A 10 5.83 -3.56 5.26
CA SER A 10 6.78 -2.96 6.18
C SER A 10 6.44 -1.48 6.34
N TYR A 11 6.61 -0.97 7.57
CA TYR A 11 6.37 0.44 7.83
C TYR A 11 7.63 1.23 7.50
N ASP A 12 7.48 2.28 6.69
CA ASP A 12 8.56 3.19 6.34
C ASP A 12 8.38 4.49 7.10
N ALA A 13 9.16 4.68 8.16
CA ALA A 13 9.05 5.84 9.03
C ALA A 13 9.44 7.14 8.32
N THR A 14 10.35 7.07 7.36
CA THR A 14 10.79 8.25 6.61
C THR A 14 9.67 8.77 5.71
N ARG A 15 8.93 7.87 5.09
CA ARG A 15 7.83 8.23 4.18
C ARG A 15 6.49 8.33 4.89
N HIS A 16 6.39 7.93 6.14
CA HIS A 16 5.13 7.84 6.87
C HIS A 16 4.11 7.01 6.07
N ALA A 17 4.52 5.82 5.67
CA ALA A 17 3.72 4.97 4.80
C ALA A 17 3.99 3.49 5.07
N VAL A 18 3.07 2.63 4.65
CA VAL A 18 3.28 1.20 4.67
C VAL A 18 3.66 0.75 3.26
N ARG A 19 4.79 0.08 3.15
CA ARG A 19 5.29 -0.45 1.88
C ARG A 19 4.82 -1.88 1.69
N PHE A 20 4.38 -2.20 0.48
CA PHE A 20 4.05 -3.56 0.10
C PHE A 20 4.41 -3.76 -1.38
N TRP A 21 4.36 -5.01 -1.84
CA TRP A 21 4.89 -5.37 -3.15
C TRP A 21 3.87 -6.14 -3.97
N GLY A 22 3.88 -5.90 -5.28
CA GLY A 22 3.15 -6.71 -6.24
C GLY A 22 4.07 -7.15 -7.36
N TYR A 23 3.61 -8.12 -8.14
CA TYR A 23 4.37 -8.68 -9.26
C TYR A 23 3.52 -8.73 -10.52
N ASP A 24 4.10 -8.26 -11.63
CA ASP A 24 3.52 -8.41 -12.95
C ASP A 24 4.48 -9.33 -13.71
N SER A 25 4.19 -10.63 -13.72
CA SER A 25 5.11 -11.67 -14.15
C SER A 25 6.39 -11.60 -13.32
N ALA A 26 7.54 -11.36 -13.92
CA ALA A 26 8.82 -11.26 -13.21
C ALA A 26 9.12 -9.83 -12.73
N ILE A 27 8.25 -8.86 -13.03
CA ILE A 27 8.48 -7.46 -12.68
C ILE A 27 7.89 -7.16 -11.31
N GLU A 28 8.75 -6.76 -10.37
CA GLU A 28 8.31 -6.35 -9.04
C GLU A 28 8.01 -4.86 -9.03
N ALA A 29 6.91 -4.49 -8.40
CA ALA A 29 6.56 -3.09 -8.17
C ALA A 29 6.34 -2.87 -6.67
N SER A 30 6.85 -1.77 -6.14
CA SER A 30 6.66 -1.38 -4.75
C SER A 30 5.57 -0.33 -4.66
N PHE A 31 4.76 -0.42 -3.60
CA PHE A 31 3.68 0.52 -3.35
C PHE A 31 3.80 1.04 -1.93
N PHE A 32 3.49 2.33 -1.76
CA PHE A 32 3.52 2.99 -0.45
C PHE A 32 2.15 3.58 -0.20
N VAL A 33 1.42 3.03 0.78
CA VAL A 33 0.13 3.61 1.18
C VAL A 33 0.39 4.54 2.36
N THR A 34 -0.04 5.80 2.23
CA THR A 34 0.28 6.83 3.21
C THR A 34 -0.51 6.68 4.49
N GLU A 35 0.04 7.22 5.59
CA GLU A 35 -0.67 7.26 6.88
C GLU A 35 -2.01 7.98 6.75
N GLU A 36 -2.06 9.03 5.93
CA GLU A 36 -3.30 9.78 5.70
C GLU A 36 -4.37 8.88 5.08
N ALA A 37 -3.99 8.07 4.09
CA ALA A 37 -4.93 7.14 3.46
C ALA A 37 -5.40 6.09 4.45
N LEU A 38 -4.49 5.55 5.26
CA LEU A 38 -4.83 4.56 6.28
C LEU A 38 -5.76 5.14 7.34
N ALA A 39 -5.52 6.40 7.74
CA ALA A 39 -6.37 7.07 8.73
C ALA A 39 -7.79 7.27 8.20
N ARG A 40 -7.95 7.46 6.91
CA ARG A 40 -9.28 7.57 6.32
C ARG A 40 -10.05 6.25 6.32
N MET A 41 -9.32 5.14 6.17
CA MET A 41 -9.93 3.81 6.21
C MET A 41 -10.19 3.33 7.63
N GLU A 42 -9.31 3.69 8.56
CA GLU A 42 -9.41 3.31 9.98
C GLU A 42 -9.18 4.54 10.85
N PRO A 43 -10.20 5.42 11.01
CA PRO A 43 -10.00 6.67 11.76
C PRO A 43 -9.61 6.48 13.22
N ASP A 44 -9.95 5.35 13.81
CA ASP A 44 -9.67 5.06 15.22
C ASP A 44 -8.28 4.44 15.44
N ALA A 45 -7.58 4.05 14.37
CA ALA A 45 -6.26 3.44 14.51
C ALA A 45 -5.23 4.50 14.85
N PRO A 46 -4.28 4.21 15.77
CA PRO A 46 -3.19 5.13 16.05
C PRO A 46 -2.31 5.35 14.81
N LEU A 47 -1.76 6.56 14.67
CA LEU A 47 -0.84 6.88 13.57
C LEU A 47 0.60 6.56 13.94
N ASP A 48 0.84 5.35 14.43
CA ASP A 48 2.17 4.83 14.69
C ASP A 48 2.38 3.58 13.84
N GLU A 49 3.56 2.98 13.92
CA GLU A 49 3.88 1.79 13.14
C GLU A 49 2.85 0.68 13.34
N SER A 50 2.53 0.38 14.59
CA SER A 50 1.60 -0.70 14.92
C SER A 50 0.20 -0.42 14.38
N GLY A 51 -0.30 0.79 14.58
CA GLY A 51 -1.63 1.18 14.10
C GLY A 51 -1.72 1.19 12.58
N CYS A 52 -0.67 1.68 11.91
CA CYS A 52 -0.64 1.70 10.45
C CYS A 52 -0.60 0.29 9.86
N LEU A 53 0.19 -0.60 10.45
CA LEU A 53 0.24 -1.99 9.99
C LEU A 53 -1.09 -2.70 10.24
N HIS A 54 -1.73 -2.43 11.37
CA HIS A 54 -3.04 -3.00 11.66
C HIS A 54 -4.09 -2.51 10.66
N ALA A 55 -4.11 -1.22 10.35
CA ALA A 55 -5.04 -0.66 9.39
C ALA A 55 -4.80 -1.25 7.99
N PHE A 56 -3.55 -1.41 7.61
CA PHE A 56 -3.19 -2.04 6.34
C PHE A 56 -3.73 -3.47 6.27
N ASP A 57 -3.50 -4.26 7.31
CA ASP A 57 -3.95 -5.66 7.33
C ASP A 57 -5.47 -5.76 7.27
N ALA A 58 -6.18 -4.85 7.93
CA ALA A 58 -7.64 -4.85 7.94
C ALA A 58 -8.24 -4.48 6.59
N HIS A 59 -7.52 -3.69 5.77
CA HIS A 59 -8.02 -3.19 4.49
C HIS A 59 -7.15 -3.63 3.31
N ARG A 60 -6.44 -4.73 3.47
CA ARG A 60 -5.49 -5.21 2.48
C ARG A 60 -6.09 -5.38 1.07
N ASP A 61 -7.27 -5.98 0.99
CA ASP A 61 -7.90 -6.24 -0.31
C ASP A 61 -8.23 -4.94 -1.03
N GLU A 62 -8.75 -3.97 -0.30
CA GLU A 62 -9.06 -2.65 -0.83
C GLU A 62 -7.81 -1.94 -1.30
N ILE A 63 -6.74 -2.01 -0.50
CA ILE A 63 -5.47 -1.38 -0.81
C ILE A 63 -4.84 -2.02 -2.05
N CYS A 64 -4.84 -3.33 -2.14
CA CYS A 64 -4.31 -4.03 -3.31
C CYS A 64 -5.11 -3.72 -4.57
N ALA A 65 -6.43 -3.58 -4.45
CA ALA A 65 -7.27 -3.19 -5.58
C ALA A 65 -6.92 -1.79 -6.09
N ALA A 66 -6.70 -0.85 -5.17
CA ALA A 66 -6.27 0.51 -5.53
C ALA A 66 -4.90 0.49 -6.21
N ALA A 67 -3.97 -0.30 -5.68
CA ALA A 67 -2.63 -0.45 -6.26
C ALA A 67 -2.72 -0.98 -7.69
N ALA A 68 -3.57 -1.97 -7.93
CA ALA A 68 -3.76 -2.52 -9.26
C ALA A 68 -4.30 -1.48 -10.24
N ARG A 69 -5.14 -0.57 -9.76
CA ARG A 69 -5.70 0.49 -10.62
C ARG A 69 -4.66 1.53 -11.02
N VAL A 70 -3.70 1.84 -10.15
CA VAL A 70 -2.69 2.87 -10.46
C VAL A 70 -1.47 2.28 -11.18
N TYR A 71 -1.30 0.98 -11.14
CA TYR A 71 -0.14 0.34 -11.75
C TYR A 71 -0.17 0.45 -13.27
N VAL A 72 0.96 0.89 -13.85
CA VAL A 72 1.16 0.92 -15.31
C VAL A 72 2.45 0.20 -15.61
N ARG A 73 2.35 -0.90 -16.35
CA ARG A 73 3.49 -1.75 -16.66
C ARG A 73 4.60 -0.95 -17.38
N GLY A 74 5.83 -1.08 -16.86
CA GLY A 74 6.99 -0.42 -17.44
C GLY A 74 7.09 1.07 -17.16
N SER A 75 6.16 1.62 -16.39
CA SER A 75 6.12 3.07 -16.14
C SER A 75 7.09 3.48 -15.02
N ARG A 76 7.07 2.78 -13.90
CA ARG A 76 7.95 3.08 -12.76
C ARG A 76 8.03 1.88 -11.83
N GLY A 77 9.04 1.89 -10.94
CA GLY A 77 9.26 0.81 -9.98
C GLY A 77 8.52 0.99 -8.66
N SER A 78 8.04 2.19 -8.38
CA SER A 78 7.30 2.45 -7.13
C SER A 78 6.15 3.43 -7.35
N TYR A 79 5.13 3.30 -6.52
CA TYR A 79 3.90 4.08 -6.61
C TYR A 79 3.47 4.51 -5.21
N ASP A 80 2.91 5.71 -5.11
CA ASP A 80 2.36 6.24 -3.86
C ASP A 80 0.84 6.18 -3.92
N LEU A 81 0.23 5.63 -2.87
CA LEU A 81 -1.23 5.58 -2.73
C LEU A 81 -1.63 6.55 -1.62
N GLY A 82 -2.17 7.68 -2.00
CA GLY A 82 -2.65 8.67 -1.05
C GLY A 82 -4.14 8.55 -0.82
N ALA A 83 -4.65 9.43 0.05
CA ALA A 83 -6.07 9.44 0.39
C ALA A 83 -6.97 9.58 -0.85
N ALA A 84 -6.51 10.29 -1.86
CA ALA A 84 -7.27 10.50 -3.09
C ALA A 84 -7.45 9.23 -3.93
N ASN A 85 -6.69 8.18 -3.65
CA ASN A 85 -6.80 6.90 -4.38
C ASN A 85 -7.88 5.97 -3.82
N PHE A 86 -8.54 6.38 -2.76
CA PHE A 86 -9.54 5.55 -2.06
C PHE A 86 -10.90 6.20 -1.92
#